data_cada50907b486d6223f096ec4ec5c172
#
_entry.id   cada50907b486d6223f096ec4ec5c172
#
_cell.length_a   1.000
_cell.length_b   1.000
_cell.length_c   1.000
_cell.angle_alpha   90.00
_cell.angle_beta   90.00
_cell.angle_gamma   90.00
#
_symmetry.space_group_name_H-M   'P 1'
#
loop_
_entity.id
_entity.type
_entity.pdbx_description
1 polymer ?
#
loop_
_entity_poly.entity_id
_entity_poly.type
_entity_poly.pdbx_seq_one_letter_code
_entity_poly.pdbx_strand_id
1 'polypeptide(L)'
;MRNASLGFTVALLWTMHAHAVVSVDVRYQQFVLPNGLTLIVHEDHTAPLVAVNMWYHVGSKNEKAGQTGFAHLYEHLMFNGSAHFNDEYFRPFETAGATDMNGTTSNDRTNYFATVPKPALDMALWMESDRMANLLPAIDQAKLDEQRGVVQNEKRQHEDRPFGRVSERVAINTYPVGHPYSWEVIGSMRDLDAAALDDVHAWFKQYYGPNNATLVIAGDVDPAEVKQRVEFYFGAIPANPPLQQAQRWIAKRDEERRDTMQDRVPNARIYLVWNTPPFADSISNKLDLIGDILAGDASGVLTRQLVQKEKLATSISAAEYAREIA
;
A
#
# COMPACT_ATOMS: atom_id res chain seq x y z
N MET A 1 84.80 -18.60 2.28
CA MET A 1 83.89 -17.45 2.34
C MET A 1 82.52 -18.00 2.06
N ARG A 2 81.65 -18.09 3.06
CA ARG A 2 80.27 -18.67 2.93
C ARG A 2 79.30 -17.50 2.96
N ASN A 3 78.60 -17.26 1.83
CA ASN A 3 77.51 -16.26 1.75
C ASN A 3 76.26 -16.91 2.32
N ALA A 4 75.70 -16.33 3.41
CA ALA A 4 74.40 -16.65 3.92
C ALA A 4 73.39 -15.64 3.35
N SER A 5 72.46 -16.10 2.50
CA SER A 5 71.31 -15.31 2.01
C SER A 5 70.16 -15.43 3.06
N LEU A 6 69.83 -14.31 3.68
CA LEU A 6 68.58 -14.16 4.47
C LEU A 6 67.40 -14.02 3.53
N GLY A 7 66.54 -15.03 3.53
CA GLY A 7 65.22 -14.94 2.92
C GLY A 7 64.21 -14.22 3.83
N PHE A 8 63.67 -13.08 3.41
CA PHE A 8 62.58 -12.38 4.09
C PHE A 8 61.25 -12.95 3.61
N THR A 9 60.55 -13.67 4.48
CA THR A 9 59.18 -14.12 4.19
C THR A 9 58.20 -13.05 4.68
N VAL A 10 57.60 -12.32 3.72
CA VAL A 10 56.48 -11.36 4.01
C VAL A 10 55.19 -12.16 4.12
N ALA A 11 54.68 -12.31 5.35
CA ALA A 11 53.36 -12.86 5.59
C ALA A 11 52.29 -11.76 5.36
N LEU A 12 51.53 -11.87 4.27
CA LEU A 12 50.35 -11.03 4.02
C LEU A 12 49.23 -11.48 4.96
N LEU A 13 49.00 -10.72 6.01
CA LEU A 13 47.78 -10.85 6.84
C LEU A 13 46.59 -10.24 6.09
N TRP A 14 45.76 -11.09 5.51
CA TRP A 14 44.44 -10.69 5.06
C TRP A 14 43.53 -10.49 6.28
N THR A 15 43.31 -9.25 6.65
CA THR A 15 42.23 -8.90 7.60
C THR A 15 40.88 -9.10 6.93
N MET A 16 40.21 -10.20 7.22
CA MET A 16 38.79 -10.35 6.90
C MET A 16 38.00 -9.32 7.72
N HIS A 17 37.59 -8.25 7.09
CA HIS A 17 36.60 -7.36 7.67
C HIS A 17 35.25 -8.11 7.63
N ALA A 18 34.85 -8.66 8.77
CA ALA A 18 33.48 -9.12 8.95
C ALA A 18 32.57 -7.87 8.93
N HIS A 19 31.87 -7.68 7.83
CA HIS A 19 30.80 -6.69 7.79
C HIS A 19 29.70 -7.24 8.69
N ALA A 20 29.50 -6.60 9.83
CA ALA A 20 28.33 -6.87 10.66
C ALA A 20 27.08 -6.53 9.81
N VAL A 21 26.28 -7.52 9.52
CA VAL A 21 24.93 -7.30 8.97
C VAL A 21 24.17 -6.57 10.06
N VAL A 22 23.87 -5.30 9.85
CA VAL A 22 22.99 -4.54 10.75
C VAL A 22 21.60 -5.14 10.57
N SER A 23 21.21 -6.00 11.50
CA SER A 23 19.82 -6.44 11.59
C SER A 23 19.01 -5.32 12.25
N VAL A 24 18.07 -4.76 11.52
CA VAL A 24 17.08 -3.85 12.11
C VAL A 24 16.05 -4.73 12.81
N ASP A 25 16.05 -4.71 14.13
CA ASP A 25 15.06 -5.41 14.97
C ASP A 25 13.98 -4.40 15.41
N VAL A 26 12.85 -4.42 14.73
CA VAL A 26 11.68 -3.62 15.12
C VAL A 26 10.85 -4.44 16.10
N ARG A 27 10.96 -4.12 17.38
CA ARG A 27 10.22 -4.82 18.44
C ARG A 27 8.76 -4.34 18.44
N TYR A 28 7.84 -5.27 18.45
CA TYR A 28 6.40 -4.98 18.59
C TYR A 28 5.71 -6.05 19.44
N GLN A 29 4.53 -5.68 19.93
CA GLN A 29 3.60 -6.63 20.54
C GLN A 29 2.36 -6.73 19.67
N GLN A 30 1.85 -7.94 19.50
CA GLN A 30 0.63 -8.21 18.73
C GLN A 30 -0.44 -8.80 19.62
N PHE A 31 -1.66 -8.29 19.48
CA PHE A 31 -2.86 -8.77 20.17
C PHE A 31 -3.97 -8.99 19.14
N VAL A 32 -4.87 -9.93 19.45
CA VAL A 32 -6.09 -10.13 18.66
C VAL A 32 -7.27 -10.00 19.62
N LEU A 33 -8.18 -9.07 19.32
CA LEU A 33 -9.38 -8.85 20.11
C LEU A 33 -10.42 -9.97 19.85
N PRO A 34 -11.38 -10.20 20.76
CA PRO A 34 -12.42 -11.21 20.56
C PRO A 34 -13.26 -11.04 19.28
N ASN A 35 -13.40 -9.81 18.77
CA ASN A 35 -14.08 -9.51 17.50
C ASN A 35 -13.19 -9.67 16.25
N GLY A 36 -11.95 -10.13 16.42
CA GLY A 36 -11.01 -10.40 15.34
C GLY A 36 -10.10 -9.24 14.93
N LEU A 37 -10.24 -8.04 15.53
CA LEU A 37 -9.31 -6.93 15.25
C LEU A 37 -7.90 -7.31 15.69
N THR A 38 -6.96 -7.23 14.77
CA THR A 38 -5.53 -7.36 15.08
C THR A 38 -4.98 -6.01 15.49
N LEU A 39 -4.33 -5.95 16.67
CA LEU A 39 -3.62 -4.78 17.17
C LEU A 39 -2.13 -5.07 17.18
N ILE A 40 -1.33 -4.19 16.58
CA ILE A 40 0.14 -4.22 16.64
C ILE A 40 0.59 -2.93 17.32
N VAL A 41 1.43 -3.05 18.35
CA VAL A 41 1.97 -1.92 19.10
C VAL A 41 3.49 -1.94 19.05
N HIS A 42 4.08 -0.85 18.59
CA HIS A 42 5.52 -0.57 18.66
C HIS A 42 5.77 0.58 19.63
N GLU A 43 6.48 0.31 20.70
CA GLU A 43 6.83 1.28 21.74
C GLU A 43 8.11 2.03 21.35
N ASP A 44 8.04 3.37 21.24
CA ASP A 44 9.18 4.26 20.98
C ASP A 44 8.97 5.61 21.69
N HIS A 45 9.77 5.86 22.72
CA HIS A 45 9.70 7.08 23.54
C HIS A 45 10.62 8.20 23.05
N THR A 46 11.13 8.15 21.83
CA THR A 46 12.07 9.17 21.31
C THR A 46 11.40 10.52 21.06
N ALA A 47 10.09 10.54 20.83
CA ALA A 47 9.30 11.75 20.66
C ALA A 47 7.89 11.57 21.27
N PRO A 48 7.22 12.63 21.77
CA PRO A 48 5.88 12.55 22.37
C PRO A 48 4.79 12.47 21.27
N LEU A 49 4.97 11.61 20.30
CA LEU A 49 4.10 11.41 19.13
C LEU A 49 3.66 9.95 19.05
N VAL A 50 2.49 9.74 18.45
CA VAL A 50 1.92 8.41 18.21
C VAL A 50 1.38 8.34 16.80
N ALA A 51 1.90 7.42 16.00
CA ALA A 51 1.34 7.06 14.72
C ALA A 51 0.20 6.06 14.91
N VAL A 52 -0.93 6.34 14.31
CA VAL A 52 -2.14 5.49 14.29
C VAL A 52 -2.39 5.12 12.84
N ASN A 53 -2.45 3.83 12.52
CA ASN A 53 -2.70 3.34 11.17
C ASN A 53 -3.72 2.20 11.20
N MET A 54 -4.91 2.49 10.69
CA MET A 54 -5.97 1.50 10.50
C MET A 54 -5.88 0.93 9.09
N TRP A 55 -5.58 -0.35 8.99
CA TRP A 55 -5.38 -1.08 7.76
C TRP A 55 -6.49 -2.10 7.53
N TYR A 56 -7.28 -1.92 6.47
CA TYR A 56 -8.29 -2.89 6.04
C TYR A 56 -7.74 -3.76 4.92
N HIS A 57 -7.91 -5.07 5.03
CA HIS A 57 -7.47 -6.06 4.02
C HIS A 57 -8.47 -6.12 2.86
N VAL A 58 -8.72 -4.98 2.25
CA VAL A 58 -9.60 -4.81 1.10
C VAL A 58 -9.02 -3.77 0.14
N GLY A 59 -8.97 -4.11 -1.13
CA GLY A 59 -8.49 -3.23 -2.19
C GLY A 59 -9.18 -3.57 -3.51
N SER A 60 -8.67 -3.06 -4.62
CA SER A 60 -9.33 -3.25 -5.91
C SER A 60 -9.40 -4.71 -6.38
N LYS A 61 -8.59 -5.62 -5.81
CA LYS A 61 -8.71 -7.07 -6.09
C LYS A 61 -10.03 -7.68 -5.62
N ASN A 62 -10.71 -7.04 -4.66
CA ASN A 62 -11.97 -7.52 -4.11
C ASN A 62 -13.18 -7.05 -4.93
N GLU A 63 -12.96 -6.18 -5.91
CA GLU A 63 -13.97 -5.67 -6.82
C GLU A 63 -14.41 -6.73 -7.85
N LYS A 64 -15.55 -6.47 -8.47
CA LYS A 64 -16.09 -7.30 -9.55
C LYS A 64 -16.11 -6.50 -10.84
N ALA A 65 -16.13 -7.19 -11.96
CA ALA A 65 -16.37 -6.57 -13.26
C ALA A 65 -17.69 -5.77 -13.23
N GLY A 66 -17.67 -4.51 -13.63
CA GLY A 66 -18.79 -3.58 -13.52
C GLY A 66 -18.87 -2.80 -12.22
N GLN A 67 -17.94 -3.02 -11.28
CA GLN A 67 -17.84 -2.31 -10.00
C GLN A 67 -16.38 -1.92 -9.72
N THR A 68 -15.60 -1.60 -10.75
CA THR A 68 -14.20 -1.19 -10.57
C THR A 68 -14.11 0.24 -10.07
N GLY A 69 -13.16 0.50 -9.16
CA GLY A 69 -12.96 1.79 -8.49
C GLY A 69 -13.68 1.93 -7.15
N PHE A 70 -14.42 0.89 -6.71
CA PHE A 70 -15.16 0.92 -5.44
C PHE A 70 -14.26 1.04 -4.23
N ALA A 71 -13.13 0.34 -4.19
CA ALA A 71 -12.20 0.41 -3.08
C ALA A 71 -11.65 1.84 -2.89
N HIS A 72 -11.31 2.52 -3.98
CA HIS A 72 -10.82 3.89 -3.95
C HIS A 72 -11.95 4.90 -3.65
N LEU A 73 -13.12 4.76 -4.27
CA LEU A 73 -14.29 5.57 -3.93
C LEU A 73 -14.62 5.45 -2.43
N TYR A 74 -14.45 4.25 -1.89
CA TYR A 74 -14.70 4.00 -0.48
C TYR A 74 -13.67 4.68 0.43
N GLU A 75 -12.40 4.75 0.02
CA GLU A 75 -11.39 5.55 0.71
C GLU A 75 -11.87 6.99 0.89
N HIS A 76 -12.38 7.62 -0.16
CA HIS A 76 -12.93 8.98 -0.12
C HIS A 76 -14.14 9.10 0.80
N LEU A 77 -15.07 8.15 0.71
CA LEU A 77 -16.28 8.17 1.55
C LEU A 77 -15.97 8.07 3.05
N MET A 78 -14.89 7.38 3.42
CA MET A 78 -14.45 7.26 4.82
C MET A 78 -14.00 8.58 5.44
N PHE A 79 -13.76 9.63 4.67
CA PHE A 79 -13.44 10.97 5.15
C PHE A 79 -14.67 11.89 5.28
N ASN A 80 -15.86 11.39 4.94
CA ASN A 80 -17.08 12.18 4.90
C ASN A 80 -17.91 12.13 6.20
N GLY A 81 -17.24 11.85 7.33
CA GLY A 81 -17.87 11.81 8.64
C GLY A 81 -18.44 10.45 9.04
N SER A 82 -19.09 10.41 10.18
CA SER A 82 -19.75 9.25 10.77
C SER A 82 -21.05 9.68 11.45
N ALA A 83 -21.83 8.77 12.01
CA ALA A 83 -23.10 9.11 12.67
C ALA A 83 -22.94 10.07 13.85
N HIS A 84 -21.82 10.01 14.59
CA HIS A 84 -21.58 10.85 15.74
C HIS A 84 -20.65 12.03 15.47
N PHE A 85 -19.98 12.03 14.33
CA PHE A 85 -19.15 13.12 13.83
C PHE A 85 -19.38 13.31 12.32
N ASN A 86 -20.50 13.95 11.97
CA ASN A 86 -20.86 14.17 10.57
C ASN A 86 -20.32 15.51 10.04
N ASP A 87 -18.99 15.64 10.05
CA ASP A 87 -18.25 16.82 9.61
C ASP A 87 -16.94 16.37 8.92
N GLU A 88 -16.10 17.31 8.50
CA GLU A 88 -14.79 17.05 7.90
C GLU A 88 -13.91 16.24 8.86
N TYR A 89 -13.53 15.05 8.43
CA TYR A 89 -12.85 14.05 9.28
C TYR A 89 -11.51 14.54 9.84
N PHE A 90 -10.76 15.31 9.08
CA PHE A 90 -9.43 15.77 9.50
C PHE A 90 -9.43 16.94 10.47
N ARG A 91 -10.53 17.68 10.59
CA ARG A 91 -10.60 18.88 11.45
C ARG A 91 -10.18 18.65 12.92
N PRO A 92 -10.65 17.61 13.63
CA PRO A 92 -10.18 17.32 14.99
C PRO A 92 -8.69 17.01 15.04
N PHE A 93 -8.17 16.29 14.05
CA PHE A 93 -6.76 15.95 13.96
C PHE A 93 -5.89 17.18 13.75
N GLU A 94 -6.26 18.07 12.83
CA GLU A 94 -5.58 19.35 12.59
C GLU A 94 -5.57 20.22 13.83
N THR A 95 -6.71 20.32 14.52
CA THR A 95 -6.86 21.07 15.77
C THR A 95 -5.97 20.50 16.88
N ALA A 96 -5.77 19.19 16.91
CA ALA A 96 -4.87 18.51 17.85
C ALA A 96 -3.39 18.63 17.47
N GLY A 97 -3.05 19.15 16.29
CA GLY A 97 -1.68 19.25 15.78
C GLY A 97 -1.15 17.97 15.17
N ALA A 98 -2.02 17.15 14.61
CA ALA A 98 -1.63 15.93 13.89
C ALA A 98 -0.90 16.26 12.57
N THR A 99 -0.07 15.33 12.14
CA THR A 99 0.65 15.36 10.86
C THR A 99 0.45 14.05 10.11
N ASP A 100 0.92 14.00 8.86
CA ASP A 100 0.92 12.78 8.01
C ASP A 100 -0.48 12.12 7.89
N MET A 101 -1.52 12.93 7.93
CA MET A 101 -2.90 12.45 7.82
C MET A 101 -3.24 12.14 6.36
N ASN A 102 -3.64 10.89 6.09
CA ASN A 102 -4.09 10.49 4.75
C ASN A 102 -4.84 9.13 4.78
N GLY A 103 -5.38 8.78 3.62
CA GLY A 103 -5.76 7.43 3.25
C GLY A 103 -5.04 7.00 1.97
N THR A 104 -4.91 5.72 1.77
CA THR A 104 -4.40 5.16 0.51
C THR A 104 -5.06 3.84 0.18
N THR A 105 -5.32 3.62 -1.11
CA THR A 105 -5.85 2.36 -1.63
C THR A 105 -4.88 1.73 -2.62
N SER A 106 -4.69 0.44 -2.52
CA SER A 106 -3.95 -0.37 -3.48
C SER A 106 -4.82 -1.51 -4.02
N ASN A 107 -4.22 -2.39 -4.79
CA ASN A 107 -4.93 -3.60 -5.21
C ASN A 107 -5.32 -4.49 -4.03
N ASP A 108 -4.55 -4.49 -2.94
CA ASP A 108 -4.66 -5.48 -1.87
C ASP A 108 -5.18 -4.92 -0.54
N ARG A 109 -5.11 -3.61 -0.34
CA ARG A 109 -5.45 -2.99 0.94
C ARG A 109 -5.93 -1.56 0.79
N THR A 110 -6.66 -1.08 1.80
CA THR A 110 -6.98 0.33 2.04
C THR A 110 -6.59 0.68 3.47
N ASN A 111 -5.85 1.77 3.68
CA ASN A 111 -5.48 2.17 5.03
C ASN A 111 -5.66 3.67 5.24
N TYR A 112 -5.82 4.03 6.50
CA TYR A 112 -5.99 5.40 6.99
C TYR A 112 -5.01 5.62 8.13
N PHE A 113 -4.32 6.74 8.11
CA PHE A 113 -3.27 6.99 9.09
C PHE A 113 -3.15 8.46 9.46
N ALA A 114 -2.66 8.68 10.67
CA ALA A 114 -2.28 9.99 11.18
C ALA A 114 -1.18 9.84 12.23
N THR A 115 -0.31 10.84 12.34
CA THR A 115 0.61 10.98 13.45
C THR A 115 0.07 12.06 14.38
N VAL A 116 -0.24 11.72 15.61
CA VAL A 116 -0.86 12.61 16.60
C VAL A 116 0.09 12.87 17.78
N PRO A 117 0.02 14.03 18.44
CA PRO A 117 0.59 14.20 19.77
C PRO A 117 0.02 13.16 20.75
N LYS A 118 0.86 12.61 21.65
CA LYS A 118 0.46 11.58 22.62
C LYS A 118 -0.88 11.84 23.34
N PRO A 119 -1.19 13.08 23.82
CA PRO A 119 -2.48 13.35 24.46
C PRO A 119 -3.71 13.21 23.56
N ALA A 120 -3.53 13.22 22.22
CA ALA A 120 -4.60 13.11 21.25
C ALA A 120 -4.90 11.66 20.81
N LEU A 121 -4.20 10.66 21.38
CA LEU A 121 -4.41 9.25 21.02
C LEU A 121 -5.87 8.79 21.22
N ASP A 122 -6.49 9.16 22.33
CA ASP A 122 -7.90 8.76 22.61
C ASP A 122 -8.86 9.35 21.56
N MET A 123 -8.64 10.60 21.14
CA MET A 123 -9.42 11.22 20.07
C MET A 123 -9.24 10.45 18.75
N ALA A 124 -7.99 10.09 18.38
CA ALA A 124 -7.73 9.32 17.17
C ALA A 124 -8.38 7.94 17.22
N LEU A 125 -8.29 7.22 18.33
CA LEU A 125 -8.92 5.90 18.51
C LEU A 125 -10.45 6.01 18.45
N TRP A 126 -11.03 7.05 19.03
CA TRP A 126 -12.46 7.28 18.96
C TRP A 126 -12.92 7.54 17.53
N MET A 127 -12.24 8.43 16.81
CA MET A 127 -12.55 8.75 15.40
C MET A 127 -12.49 7.51 14.50
N GLU A 128 -11.44 6.68 14.65
CA GLU A 128 -11.29 5.44 13.90
C GLU A 128 -12.38 4.41 14.25
N SER A 129 -12.72 4.25 15.53
CA SER A 129 -13.74 3.30 15.98
C SER A 129 -15.14 3.74 15.57
N ASP A 130 -15.44 5.05 15.61
CA ASP A 130 -16.74 5.55 15.22
C ASP A 130 -16.99 5.38 13.71
N ARG A 131 -16.01 5.69 12.85
CA ARG A 131 -16.19 5.44 11.42
C ARG A 131 -16.23 3.95 11.10
N MET A 132 -15.53 3.06 11.83
CA MET A 132 -15.64 1.62 11.64
C MET A 132 -17.05 1.10 12.00
N ALA A 133 -17.65 1.61 13.06
CA ALA A 133 -18.95 1.15 13.54
C ALA A 133 -20.14 1.89 12.90
N ASN A 134 -20.00 3.18 12.63
CA ASN A 134 -21.11 4.11 12.45
C ASN A 134 -20.98 4.97 11.18
N LEU A 135 -20.26 4.53 10.15
CA LEU A 135 -20.09 5.28 8.90
C LEU A 135 -21.40 5.40 8.12
N LEU A 136 -22.11 4.28 7.93
CA LEU A 136 -23.21 4.18 6.96
C LEU A 136 -24.34 5.21 7.17
N PRO A 137 -24.77 5.55 8.39
CA PRO A 137 -25.80 6.57 8.58
C PRO A 137 -25.39 7.97 8.10
N ALA A 138 -24.09 8.23 7.99
CA ALA A 138 -23.57 9.51 7.51
C ALA A 138 -23.41 9.57 5.99
N ILE A 139 -23.45 8.44 5.28
CA ILE A 139 -23.29 8.38 3.83
C ILE A 139 -24.65 8.36 3.15
N ASP A 140 -24.99 9.46 2.52
CA ASP A 140 -26.18 9.62 1.71
C ASP A 140 -25.86 9.74 0.21
N GLN A 141 -26.91 9.89 -0.62
CA GLN A 141 -26.75 10.01 -2.07
C GLN A 141 -25.94 11.25 -2.47
N ALA A 142 -26.07 12.34 -1.75
CA ALA A 142 -25.37 13.59 -2.06
C ALA A 142 -23.85 13.43 -1.86
N LYS A 143 -23.43 12.81 -0.76
CA LYS A 143 -22.02 12.50 -0.49
C LYS A 143 -21.46 11.49 -1.50
N LEU A 144 -22.24 10.48 -1.85
CA LEU A 144 -21.83 9.53 -2.88
C LEU A 144 -21.62 10.23 -4.23
N ASP A 145 -22.53 11.10 -4.64
CA ASP A 145 -22.43 11.82 -5.92
C ASP A 145 -21.25 12.80 -5.91
N GLU A 146 -21.01 13.47 -4.78
CA GLU A 146 -19.86 14.37 -4.60
C GLU A 146 -18.54 13.60 -4.74
N GLN A 147 -18.35 12.52 -3.98
CA GLN A 147 -17.10 11.77 -3.98
C GLN A 147 -16.88 11.01 -5.30
N ARG A 148 -17.93 10.53 -5.94
CA ARG A 148 -17.86 10.04 -7.33
C ARG A 148 -17.27 11.09 -8.25
N GLY A 149 -17.76 12.34 -8.16
CA GLY A 149 -17.25 13.45 -8.96
C GLY A 149 -15.78 13.74 -8.71
N VAL A 150 -15.32 13.68 -7.45
CA VAL A 150 -13.92 13.84 -7.06
C VAL A 150 -13.06 12.76 -7.69
N VAL A 151 -13.38 11.48 -7.51
CA VAL A 151 -12.62 10.34 -8.06
C VAL A 151 -12.57 10.39 -9.59
N GLN A 152 -13.67 10.77 -10.25
CA GLN A 152 -13.68 10.94 -11.70
C GLN A 152 -12.78 12.09 -12.17
N ASN A 153 -12.70 13.18 -11.41
CA ASN A 153 -11.79 14.28 -11.71
C ASN A 153 -10.34 13.87 -11.53
N GLU A 154 -10.01 13.12 -10.48
CA GLU A 154 -8.69 12.56 -10.28
C GLU A 154 -8.26 11.64 -11.43
N LYS A 155 -9.18 10.77 -11.89
CA LYS A 155 -8.93 9.91 -13.04
C LYS A 155 -8.61 10.73 -14.29
N ARG A 156 -9.40 11.76 -14.60
CA ARG A 156 -9.13 12.65 -15.74
C ARG A 156 -7.78 13.33 -15.61
N GLN A 157 -7.48 13.89 -14.43
CA GLN A 157 -6.19 14.54 -14.18
C GLN A 157 -5.01 13.58 -14.30
N HIS A 158 -5.21 12.32 -13.89
CA HIS A 158 -4.18 11.28 -14.02
C HIS A 158 -3.94 10.92 -15.50
N GLU A 159 -5.01 10.71 -16.26
CA GLU A 159 -4.96 10.34 -17.68
C GLU A 159 -4.40 11.47 -18.57
N ASP A 160 -4.60 12.73 -18.18
CA ASP A 160 -4.08 13.92 -18.88
C ASP A 160 -2.58 14.16 -18.67
N ARG A 161 -1.96 13.51 -17.68
CA ARG A 161 -0.50 13.60 -17.44
C ARG A 161 0.26 12.81 -18.51
N PRO A 162 1.47 13.23 -18.87
CA PRO A 162 2.36 12.43 -19.70
C PRO A 162 2.51 11.00 -19.13
N PHE A 163 2.25 10.00 -19.96
CA PHE A 163 2.24 8.57 -19.60
C PHE A 163 1.11 8.14 -18.64
N GLY A 164 0.13 8.99 -18.33
CA GLY A 164 -0.91 8.70 -17.34
C GLY A 164 -1.79 7.48 -17.63
N ARG A 165 -1.92 7.08 -18.90
CA ARG A 165 -2.70 5.90 -19.32
C ARG A 165 -1.90 4.60 -19.42
N VAL A 166 -0.62 4.63 -19.05
CA VAL A 166 0.27 3.46 -19.21
C VAL A 166 -0.10 2.36 -18.22
N SER A 167 -0.39 2.70 -16.97
CA SER A 167 -0.75 1.73 -15.92
C SER A 167 -1.96 0.88 -16.30
N GLU A 168 -3.02 1.50 -16.84
CA GLU A 168 -4.19 0.79 -17.35
C GLU A 168 -3.83 -0.16 -18.49
N ARG A 169 -3.03 0.32 -19.47
CA ARG A 169 -2.57 -0.51 -20.59
C ARG A 169 -1.71 -1.68 -20.13
N VAL A 170 -0.85 -1.47 -19.16
CA VAL A 170 -0.03 -2.53 -18.55
C VAL A 170 -0.94 -3.56 -17.86
N ALA A 171 -1.89 -3.14 -17.02
CA ALA A 171 -2.81 -4.05 -16.33
C ALA A 171 -3.59 -4.94 -17.31
N ILE A 172 -4.24 -4.34 -18.31
CA ILE A 172 -5.04 -5.05 -19.33
C ILE A 172 -4.16 -5.98 -20.18
N ASN A 173 -2.93 -5.59 -20.45
CA ASN A 173 -2.00 -6.38 -21.27
C ASN A 173 -1.27 -7.46 -20.48
N THR A 174 -1.13 -7.33 -19.17
CA THR A 174 -0.39 -8.26 -18.31
C THR A 174 -1.28 -9.35 -17.77
N TYR A 175 -2.52 -9.04 -17.42
CA TYR A 175 -3.44 -9.97 -16.79
C TYR A 175 -4.60 -10.39 -17.72
N PRO A 176 -5.09 -11.63 -17.64
CA PRO A 176 -6.25 -12.07 -18.40
C PRO A 176 -7.52 -11.39 -17.89
N VAL A 177 -8.56 -11.33 -18.73
CA VAL A 177 -9.87 -10.81 -18.36
C VAL A 177 -10.43 -11.57 -17.17
N GLY A 178 -10.90 -10.84 -16.16
CA GLY A 178 -11.41 -11.39 -14.91
C GLY A 178 -10.35 -11.63 -13.83
N HIS A 179 -9.07 -11.43 -14.13
CA HIS A 179 -8.05 -11.43 -13.09
C HIS A 179 -8.21 -10.18 -12.22
N PRO A 180 -8.14 -10.29 -10.86
CA PRO A 180 -8.33 -9.15 -9.95
C PRO A 180 -7.39 -7.97 -10.15
N TYR A 181 -6.27 -8.17 -10.83
CA TYR A 181 -5.30 -7.11 -11.17
C TYR A 181 -5.38 -6.64 -12.62
N SER A 182 -6.45 -7.02 -13.36
CA SER A 182 -6.61 -6.61 -14.76
C SER A 182 -7.22 -5.21 -14.93
N TRP A 183 -7.50 -4.50 -13.84
CA TRP A 183 -7.96 -3.11 -13.82
C TRP A 183 -7.18 -2.27 -12.82
N GLU A 184 -7.26 -0.96 -12.99
CA GLU A 184 -6.64 0.01 -12.08
C GLU A 184 -7.47 0.21 -10.81
N VAL A 185 -6.81 0.61 -9.73
CA VAL A 185 -7.41 0.95 -8.43
C VAL A 185 -8.46 2.06 -8.57
N ILE A 186 -8.21 3.04 -9.43
CA ILE A 186 -9.14 4.16 -9.65
C ILE A 186 -10.41 3.75 -10.43
N GLY A 187 -10.41 2.58 -11.04
CA GLY A 187 -11.56 2.02 -11.75
C GLY A 187 -11.87 2.67 -13.10
N SER A 188 -13.03 2.32 -13.66
CA SER A 188 -13.53 2.89 -14.91
C SER A 188 -14.57 3.98 -14.66
N MET A 189 -14.63 4.99 -15.54
CA MET A 189 -15.66 6.04 -15.49
C MET A 189 -17.07 5.46 -15.48
N ARG A 190 -17.31 4.44 -16.31
CA ARG A 190 -18.61 3.79 -16.43
C ARG A 190 -19.04 3.09 -15.13
N ASP A 191 -18.12 2.41 -14.48
CA ASP A 191 -18.42 1.67 -13.25
C ASP A 191 -18.62 2.63 -12.07
N LEU A 192 -17.86 3.73 -12.03
CA LEU A 192 -18.07 4.81 -11.06
C LEU A 192 -19.44 5.48 -11.25
N ASP A 193 -19.87 5.74 -12.51
CA ASP A 193 -21.19 6.29 -12.79
C ASP A 193 -22.32 5.36 -12.34
N ALA A 194 -22.11 4.06 -12.45
CA ALA A 194 -23.09 3.04 -12.08
C ALA A 194 -23.16 2.75 -10.57
N ALA A 195 -22.20 3.26 -9.77
CA ALA A 195 -22.13 3.00 -8.34
C ALA A 195 -23.40 3.50 -7.61
N ALA A 196 -24.14 2.59 -6.99
CA ALA A 196 -25.35 2.88 -6.22
C ALA A 196 -25.08 2.89 -4.73
N LEU A 197 -25.92 3.61 -3.96
CA LEU A 197 -25.78 3.71 -2.50
C LEU A 197 -25.89 2.34 -1.83
N ASP A 198 -26.76 1.46 -2.33
CA ASP A 198 -26.92 0.09 -1.81
C ASP A 198 -25.64 -0.74 -2.00
N ASP A 199 -24.93 -0.57 -3.12
CA ASP A 199 -23.65 -1.24 -3.37
C ASP A 199 -22.57 -0.75 -2.39
N VAL A 200 -22.54 0.56 -2.12
CA VAL A 200 -21.66 1.18 -1.13
C VAL A 200 -21.92 0.61 0.26
N HIS A 201 -23.19 0.50 0.65
CA HIS A 201 -23.56 -0.10 1.94
C HIS A 201 -23.21 -1.59 2.02
N ALA A 202 -23.40 -2.33 0.95
CA ALA A 202 -23.04 -3.76 0.89
C ALA A 202 -21.52 -3.95 1.01
N TRP A 203 -20.72 -3.11 0.32
CA TRP A 203 -19.27 -3.13 0.39
C TRP A 203 -18.75 -2.90 1.81
N PHE A 204 -19.27 -1.89 2.51
CA PHE A 204 -18.89 -1.64 3.91
C PHE A 204 -19.17 -2.84 4.81
N LYS A 205 -20.40 -3.32 4.79
CA LYS A 205 -20.83 -4.46 5.61
C LYS A 205 -20.03 -5.72 5.35
N GLN A 206 -19.45 -5.83 4.15
CA GLN A 206 -18.63 -6.98 3.79
C GLN A 206 -17.18 -6.83 4.24
N TYR A 207 -16.57 -5.65 4.06
CA TYR A 207 -15.12 -5.51 4.14
C TYR A 207 -14.61 -4.65 5.31
N TYR A 208 -15.42 -3.71 5.84
CA TYR A 208 -14.96 -2.72 6.82
C TYR A 208 -15.35 -3.10 8.25
N GLY A 209 -14.98 -4.31 8.65
CA GLY A 209 -15.18 -4.79 10.02
C GLY A 209 -13.87 -5.13 10.73
N PRO A 210 -13.92 -5.27 12.07
CA PRO A 210 -12.73 -5.50 12.89
C PRO A 210 -11.97 -6.79 12.51
N ASN A 211 -12.66 -7.84 12.12
CA ASN A 211 -12.05 -9.11 11.70
C ASN A 211 -11.38 -9.08 10.31
N ASN A 212 -11.45 -7.94 9.61
CA ASN A 212 -10.75 -7.67 8.37
C ASN A 212 -9.79 -6.48 8.51
N ALA A 213 -9.43 -6.11 9.73
CA ALA A 213 -8.62 -4.93 9.99
C ALA A 213 -7.41 -5.25 10.89
N THR A 214 -6.35 -4.48 10.68
CA THR A 214 -5.19 -4.42 11.55
C THR A 214 -4.98 -2.96 11.96
N LEU A 215 -4.98 -2.70 13.27
CA LEU A 215 -4.65 -1.41 13.84
C LEU A 215 -3.19 -1.43 14.29
N VAL A 216 -2.39 -0.52 13.76
CA VAL A 216 -1.00 -0.34 14.17
C VAL A 216 -0.87 0.96 14.95
N ILE A 217 -0.32 0.89 16.15
CA ILE A 217 0.00 2.03 17.00
C ILE A 217 1.50 2.02 17.25
N ALA A 218 2.19 3.11 16.89
CA ALA A 218 3.63 3.21 17.08
C ALA A 218 4.01 4.58 17.65
N GLY A 219 4.87 4.60 18.67
CA GLY A 219 5.35 5.84 19.28
C GLY A 219 5.40 5.81 20.80
N ASP A 220 5.22 6.97 21.43
CA ASP A 220 5.32 7.14 22.88
C ASP A 220 4.09 6.57 23.62
N VAL A 221 4.05 5.25 23.70
CA VAL A 221 2.94 4.49 24.30
C VAL A 221 3.46 3.29 25.09
N ASP A 222 2.64 2.85 26.07
CA ASP A 222 2.78 1.54 26.71
C ASP A 222 1.83 0.53 26.04
N PRO A 223 2.31 -0.64 25.60
CA PRO A 223 1.49 -1.62 24.88
C PRO A 223 0.29 -2.15 25.66
N ALA A 224 0.42 -2.30 27.01
CA ALA A 224 -0.69 -2.79 27.82
C ALA A 224 -1.78 -1.72 27.99
N GLU A 225 -1.40 -0.45 28.13
CA GLU A 225 -2.34 0.67 28.16
C GLU A 225 -3.06 0.83 26.80
N VAL A 226 -2.31 0.77 25.71
CA VAL A 226 -2.90 0.84 24.35
C VAL A 226 -3.91 -0.28 24.14
N LYS A 227 -3.57 -1.52 24.53
CA LYS A 227 -4.49 -2.65 24.41
C LYS A 227 -5.80 -2.39 25.14
N GLN A 228 -5.76 -1.88 26.39
CA GLN A 228 -6.99 -1.54 27.15
C GLN A 228 -7.83 -0.45 26.46
N ARG A 229 -7.20 0.59 25.94
CA ARG A 229 -7.88 1.66 25.19
C ARG A 229 -8.53 1.12 23.92
N VAL A 230 -7.80 0.31 23.14
CA VAL A 230 -8.33 -0.31 21.92
C VAL A 230 -9.48 -1.28 22.23
N GLU A 231 -9.40 -2.06 23.30
CA GLU A 231 -10.52 -2.89 23.77
C GLU A 231 -11.74 -2.04 24.15
N PHE A 232 -11.54 -0.88 24.78
CA PHE A 232 -12.63 0.04 25.13
C PHE A 232 -13.32 0.62 23.89
N TYR A 233 -12.56 1.12 22.91
CA TYR A 233 -13.13 1.77 21.71
C TYR A 233 -13.66 0.78 20.68
N PHE A 234 -12.98 -0.34 20.46
CA PHE A 234 -13.27 -1.26 19.35
C PHE A 234 -13.92 -2.57 19.79
N GLY A 235 -13.80 -2.96 21.05
CA GLY A 235 -14.19 -4.30 21.50
C GLY A 235 -15.68 -4.63 21.35
N ALA A 236 -16.56 -3.63 21.38
CA ALA A 236 -18.00 -3.80 21.18
C ALA A 236 -18.43 -3.83 19.69
N ILE A 237 -17.54 -3.51 18.75
CA ILE A 237 -17.87 -3.52 17.31
C ILE A 237 -18.01 -4.96 16.85
N PRO A 238 -19.14 -5.37 16.25
CA PRO A 238 -19.34 -6.74 15.83
C PRO A 238 -18.44 -7.10 14.64
N ALA A 239 -17.99 -8.36 14.60
CA ALA A 239 -17.28 -8.89 13.43
C ALA A 239 -18.21 -8.96 12.21
N ASN A 240 -17.64 -8.69 11.03
CA ASN A 240 -18.33 -8.89 9.76
C ASN A 240 -18.38 -10.39 9.38
N PRO A 241 -19.23 -10.79 8.41
CA PRO A 241 -19.19 -12.15 7.88
C PRO A 241 -17.77 -12.54 7.43
N PRO A 242 -17.38 -13.81 7.57
CA PRO A 242 -16.08 -14.28 7.13
C PRO A 242 -15.84 -13.99 5.65
N LEU A 243 -14.66 -13.49 5.32
CA LEU A 243 -14.26 -13.21 3.94
C LEU A 243 -13.61 -14.43 3.29
N GLN A 244 -13.92 -14.63 2.02
CA GLN A 244 -13.15 -15.55 1.20
C GLN A 244 -11.84 -14.87 0.81
N GLN A 245 -10.73 -15.50 1.16
CA GLN A 245 -9.41 -15.00 0.72
C GLN A 245 -9.25 -15.23 -0.78
N ALA A 246 -8.69 -14.22 -1.45
CA ALA A 246 -8.31 -14.33 -2.85
C ALA A 246 -7.27 -15.45 -3.02
N GLN A 247 -7.51 -16.31 -4.01
CA GLN A 247 -6.57 -17.40 -4.28
C GLN A 247 -5.39 -16.89 -5.09
N ARG A 248 -4.21 -17.46 -4.86
CA ARG A 248 -3.03 -17.21 -5.68
C ARG A 248 -3.34 -17.50 -7.15
N TRP A 249 -3.12 -16.53 -8.01
CA TRP A 249 -3.35 -16.63 -9.44
C TRP A 249 -2.24 -15.91 -10.22
N ILE A 250 -1.16 -16.61 -10.48
CA ILE A 250 -0.09 -16.11 -11.34
C ILE A 250 -0.51 -16.32 -12.79
N ALA A 251 -0.79 -15.23 -13.48
CA ALA A 251 -1.16 -15.30 -14.89
C ALA A 251 0.04 -15.78 -15.72
N LYS A 252 -0.14 -16.87 -16.46
CA LYS A 252 0.86 -17.40 -17.40
C LYS A 252 0.58 -16.87 -18.79
N ARG A 253 1.65 -16.61 -19.52
CA ARG A 253 1.61 -16.25 -20.94
C ARG A 253 2.49 -17.20 -21.74
N ASP A 254 1.94 -17.68 -22.84
CA ASP A 254 2.65 -18.54 -23.77
C ASP A 254 3.32 -17.74 -24.90
N GLU A 255 2.92 -16.47 -25.08
CA GLU A 255 3.39 -15.60 -26.15
C GLU A 255 3.71 -14.18 -25.67
N GLU A 256 4.68 -13.55 -26.31
CA GLU A 256 4.97 -12.13 -26.13
C GLU A 256 3.82 -11.30 -26.71
N ARG A 257 3.38 -10.30 -25.94
CA ARG A 257 2.42 -9.30 -26.42
C ARG A 257 3.10 -7.94 -26.53
N ARG A 258 2.95 -7.32 -27.69
CA ARG A 258 3.42 -5.96 -27.95
C ARG A 258 2.24 -5.03 -28.10
N ASP A 259 2.33 -3.88 -27.48
CA ASP A 259 1.34 -2.80 -27.57
C ASP A 259 2.07 -1.48 -27.76
N THR A 260 1.47 -0.55 -28.49
CA THR A 260 2.02 0.78 -28.72
C THR A 260 0.94 1.82 -28.49
N MET A 261 1.26 2.82 -27.69
CA MET A 261 0.37 3.94 -27.42
C MET A 261 1.05 5.25 -27.82
N GLN A 262 0.31 6.10 -28.53
CA GLN A 262 0.77 7.45 -28.84
C GLN A 262 0.24 8.42 -27.79
N ASP A 263 1.13 9.30 -27.29
CA ASP A 263 0.80 10.31 -26.30
C ASP A 263 1.65 11.58 -26.51
N ARG A 264 1.25 12.69 -25.89
CA ARG A 264 1.99 13.96 -25.89
C ARG A 264 3.08 13.94 -24.83
N VAL A 265 4.18 13.30 -25.13
CA VAL A 265 5.29 13.06 -24.18
C VAL A 265 6.60 13.62 -24.72
N PRO A 266 7.51 14.07 -23.84
CA PRO A 266 8.80 14.61 -24.27
C PRO A 266 9.72 13.55 -24.88
N ASN A 267 9.64 12.29 -24.43
CA ASN A 267 10.49 11.20 -24.86
C ASN A 267 9.67 9.90 -24.97
N ALA A 268 10.07 9.00 -25.87
CA ALA A 268 9.51 7.65 -25.90
C ALA A 268 9.92 6.87 -24.65
N ARG A 269 9.03 5.98 -24.17
CA ARG A 269 9.32 5.00 -23.11
C ARG A 269 9.02 3.60 -23.61
N ILE A 270 9.81 2.64 -23.16
CA ILE A 270 9.58 1.21 -23.37
C ILE A 270 9.36 0.59 -22.00
N TYR A 271 8.28 -0.16 -21.86
CA TYR A 271 7.94 -0.94 -20.67
C TYR A 271 8.03 -2.41 -21.01
N LEU A 272 8.86 -3.14 -20.27
CA LEU A 272 8.98 -4.59 -20.33
C LEU A 272 8.42 -5.15 -19.03
N VAL A 273 7.37 -5.97 -19.13
CA VAL A 273 6.59 -6.41 -17.95
C VAL A 273 6.46 -7.93 -17.97
N TRP A 274 6.69 -8.55 -16.84
CA TRP A 274 6.52 -9.98 -16.59
C TRP A 274 5.63 -10.22 -15.37
N ASN A 275 4.85 -11.29 -15.40
CA ASN A 275 4.15 -11.75 -14.20
C ASN A 275 5.15 -12.47 -13.30
N THR A 276 5.12 -12.12 -12.02
CA THR A 276 5.98 -12.67 -10.97
C THR A 276 5.15 -13.39 -9.89
N PRO A 277 5.75 -14.24 -9.06
CA PRO A 277 5.08 -14.78 -7.89
C PRO A 277 4.68 -13.68 -6.89
N PRO A 278 3.70 -13.94 -5.99
CA PRO A 278 3.27 -12.97 -4.98
C PRO A 278 4.37 -12.68 -3.96
N PHE A 279 4.23 -11.55 -3.25
CA PHE A 279 5.26 -11.03 -2.34
C PHE A 279 5.70 -12.01 -1.23
N ALA A 280 4.85 -12.94 -0.81
CA ALA A 280 5.18 -13.96 0.18
C ALA A 280 5.98 -15.16 -0.39
N ASP A 281 6.26 -15.17 -1.69
CA ASP A 281 7.07 -16.21 -2.33
C ASP A 281 8.57 -15.92 -2.11
N SER A 282 9.34 -16.96 -1.86
CA SER A 282 10.79 -16.84 -1.63
C SER A 282 11.58 -16.29 -2.85
N ILE A 283 10.95 -16.26 -4.03
CA ILE A 283 11.54 -15.71 -5.25
C ILE A 283 11.40 -14.19 -5.30
N SER A 284 10.37 -13.60 -4.68
CA SER A 284 10.09 -12.17 -4.69
C SER A 284 11.31 -11.35 -4.24
N ASN A 285 11.88 -11.63 -3.06
CA ASN A 285 13.08 -10.95 -2.58
C ASN A 285 14.30 -11.07 -3.53
N LYS A 286 14.36 -12.15 -4.31
CA LYS A 286 15.44 -12.34 -5.30
C LYS A 286 15.20 -11.50 -6.55
N LEU A 287 13.94 -11.30 -6.94
CA LEU A 287 13.56 -10.46 -8.06
C LEU A 287 13.79 -8.98 -7.74
N ASP A 288 13.51 -8.54 -6.50
CA ASP A 288 13.89 -7.21 -6.03
C ASP A 288 15.39 -6.96 -6.17
N LEU A 289 16.22 -7.89 -5.66
CA LEU A 289 17.67 -7.79 -5.79
C LEU A 289 18.13 -7.79 -7.27
N ILE A 290 17.47 -8.57 -8.13
CA ILE A 290 17.75 -8.56 -9.58
C ILE A 290 17.41 -7.20 -10.17
N GLY A 291 16.28 -6.59 -9.78
CA GLY A 291 15.90 -5.23 -10.19
C GLY A 291 16.99 -4.22 -9.85
N ASP A 292 17.48 -4.25 -8.63
CA ASP A 292 18.57 -3.37 -8.16
C ASP A 292 19.87 -3.58 -8.93
N ILE A 293 20.26 -4.83 -9.15
CA ILE A 293 21.46 -5.17 -9.95
C ILE A 293 21.33 -4.67 -11.38
N LEU A 294 20.14 -4.77 -11.98
CA LEU A 294 19.91 -4.34 -13.36
C LEU A 294 19.91 -2.81 -13.49
N ALA A 295 19.16 -2.10 -12.64
CA ALA A 295 18.91 -0.67 -12.82
C ALA A 295 18.59 0.10 -11.53
N GLY A 296 19.00 -0.40 -10.35
CA GLY A 296 18.71 0.26 -9.06
C GLY A 296 19.39 1.62 -8.87
N ASP A 297 20.58 1.81 -9.42
CA ASP A 297 21.33 3.07 -9.34
C ASP A 297 22.25 3.29 -10.58
N ALA A 298 23.17 4.27 -10.45
CA ALA A 298 24.18 4.55 -11.49
C ALA A 298 25.12 3.38 -11.77
N SER A 299 25.26 2.42 -10.87
CA SER A 299 26.10 1.23 -11.00
C SER A 299 25.38 0.04 -11.65
N GLY A 300 24.06 0.12 -11.82
CA GLY A 300 23.23 -0.91 -12.44
C GLY A 300 23.74 -1.31 -13.83
N VAL A 301 23.65 -2.61 -14.15
CA VAL A 301 24.20 -3.18 -15.39
C VAL A 301 23.61 -2.49 -16.63
N LEU A 302 22.28 -2.35 -16.67
CA LEU A 302 21.59 -1.71 -17.80
C LEU A 302 21.81 -0.18 -17.80
N THR A 303 21.89 0.46 -16.63
CA THR A 303 22.19 1.89 -16.51
C THR A 303 23.57 2.19 -17.11
N ARG A 304 24.58 1.42 -16.76
CA ARG A 304 25.92 1.58 -17.33
C ARG A 304 25.95 1.37 -18.83
N GLN A 305 25.26 0.33 -19.32
CA GLN A 305 25.27 -0.01 -20.74
C GLN A 305 24.46 1.00 -21.56
N LEU A 306 23.17 1.19 -21.23
CA LEU A 306 22.24 1.91 -22.10
C LEU A 306 22.26 3.42 -21.89
N VAL A 307 22.53 3.89 -20.66
CA VAL A 307 22.55 5.32 -20.34
C VAL A 307 23.96 5.89 -20.48
N GLN A 308 24.96 5.28 -19.83
CA GLN A 308 26.29 5.87 -19.75
C GLN A 308 27.13 5.61 -21.00
N LYS A 309 27.16 4.35 -21.49
CA LYS A 309 28.03 3.92 -22.58
C LYS A 309 27.40 4.16 -23.95
N GLU A 310 26.24 3.61 -24.20
CA GLU A 310 25.58 3.67 -25.51
C GLU A 310 24.74 4.92 -25.71
N LYS A 311 24.33 5.58 -24.64
CA LYS A 311 23.49 6.80 -24.66
C LYS A 311 22.19 6.61 -25.44
N LEU A 312 21.63 5.41 -25.42
CA LEU A 312 20.36 5.05 -26.03
C LEU A 312 19.14 5.46 -25.18
N ALA A 313 19.32 5.58 -23.87
CA ALA A 313 18.31 6.01 -22.94
C ALA A 313 18.80 7.15 -22.05
N THR A 314 17.89 7.98 -21.60
CA THR A 314 18.17 9.05 -20.59
C THR A 314 18.09 8.52 -19.16
N SER A 315 17.26 7.51 -18.94
CA SER A 315 17.10 6.80 -17.66
C SER A 315 16.59 5.40 -17.90
N ILE A 316 16.81 4.54 -16.92
CA ILE A 316 16.26 3.18 -16.86
C ILE A 316 15.95 2.86 -15.40
N SER A 317 14.91 2.09 -15.17
CA SER A 317 14.55 1.53 -13.87
C SER A 317 14.10 0.10 -14.04
N ALA A 318 14.34 -0.72 -13.02
CA ALA A 318 13.80 -2.07 -12.92
C ALA A 318 13.38 -2.29 -11.46
N ALA A 319 12.18 -2.81 -11.24
CA ALA A 319 11.67 -3.08 -9.92
C ALA A 319 10.65 -4.22 -9.98
N GLU A 320 10.50 -4.94 -8.91
CA GLU A 320 9.37 -5.83 -8.69
C GLU A 320 8.25 -5.09 -7.99
N TYR A 321 7.02 -5.30 -8.43
CA TYR A 321 5.80 -4.84 -7.77
C TYR A 321 5.00 -6.06 -7.30
N ALA A 322 5.59 -6.82 -6.39
CA ALA A 322 4.96 -8.00 -5.82
C ALA A 322 3.66 -7.62 -5.09
N ARG A 323 2.60 -8.40 -5.34
CA ARG A 323 1.28 -8.25 -4.76
C ARG A 323 0.86 -9.52 -4.03
N GLU A 324 -0.31 -9.53 -3.41
CA GLU A 324 -0.74 -10.64 -2.54
C GLU A 324 -1.03 -11.94 -3.30
N ILE A 325 -1.56 -11.89 -4.52
CA ILE A 325 -1.96 -13.09 -5.28
C ILE A 325 -1.15 -13.33 -6.56
N ALA A 326 -0.41 -12.34 -7.06
CA ALA A 326 0.43 -12.42 -8.27
C ALA A 326 1.49 -11.31 -8.29
#